data_461c417eac7b70b81fa28a78d2487b67
#
_entry.id   461c417eac7b70b81fa28a78d2487b67
#
_cell.length_a   1.000
_cell.length_b   1.000
_cell.length_c   1.000
_cell.angle_alpha   90.00
_cell.angle_beta   90.00
_cell.angle_gamma   90.00
#
_symmetry.space_group_name_H-M   'P 1'
#
loop_
_entity.id
_entity.type
_entity.pdbx_description
1 polymer ?
#
loop_
_entity_poly.entity_id
_entity_poly.type
_entity_poly.pdbx_seq_one_letter_code
_entity_poly.pdbx_strand_id
1 'polypeptide(L)'
;MDEPNIRGTTRREWLGGAAVVLGSPVLGFREDSPDPPNPPDPSAEEPQGTCAGDEYDEEFEELLAATEDVEVDDSDRALAKWSRPIRKRARVTMRYRVRGNWLVGYHTGVDLAVSTGTPVYAVGTGTVVLASWSGSYGKAVTIKLSDSKYVVYGHLSKISVARGAKVKAGTRIGSSGATGRATGPHLHFEVRAKRGYGSDIDPVKYLARHGLTL
;
A
#
# COMPACT_ATOMS: atom_id res chain seq x y z
N MET A 1 22.89 29.25 -72.35
CA MET A 1 24.29 28.83 -72.47
C MET A 1 24.45 27.82 -71.33
N ASP A 2 24.19 26.73 -71.61
CA ASP A 2 24.78 25.46 -72.11
C ASP A 2 24.89 24.45 -70.94
N GLU A 3 24.03 23.44 -71.04
CA GLU A 3 24.33 22.08 -70.55
C GLU A 3 25.51 21.49 -71.33
N PRO A 4 26.17 20.43 -70.82
CA PRO A 4 25.75 19.09 -71.22
C PRO A 4 25.91 18.01 -70.08
N ASN A 5 24.96 17.16 -69.92
CA ASN A 5 24.83 15.75 -70.28
C ASN A 5 26.12 14.92 -70.37
N ILE A 6 26.29 13.91 -69.51
CA ILE A 6 26.90 12.62 -69.88
C ILE A 6 26.28 11.48 -69.09
N ARG A 7 25.84 10.48 -69.83
CA ARG A 7 25.31 9.15 -69.47
C ARG A 7 26.44 8.23 -68.94
N GLY A 8 26.12 7.27 -68.11
CA GLY A 8 26.99 6.13 -67.80
C GLY A 8 26.25 5.03 -67.06
N THR A 9 25.67 4.14 -67.81
CA THR A 9 25.14 2.82 -67.41
C THR A 9 26.19 1.92 -66.86
N THR A 10 25.91 1.19 -65.78
CA THR A 10 26.24 -0.26 -65.66
C THR A 10 25.33 -0.97 -64.66
N ARG A 11 24.56 -1.86 -65.18
CA ARG A 11 23.88 -2.98 -64.51
C ARG A 11 24.91 -3.86 -63.80
N ARG A 12 24.65 -4.18 -62.55
CA ARG A 12 25.14 -5.43 -61.94
C ARG A 12 23.99 -6.04 -61.14
N GLU A 13 23.43 -7.07 -61.74
CA GLU A 13 22.63 -8.06 -61.03
C GLU A 13 23.49 -8.75 -59.97
N TRP A 14 23.00 -8.84 -58.78
CA TRP A 14 23.43 -9.83 -57.82
C TRP A 14 22.23 -10.51 -57.20
N LEU A 15 22.29 -11.80 -57.33
CA LEU A 15 21.36 -12.82 -56.91
C LEU A 15 21.08 -12.83 -55.39
N GLY A 16 19.87 -13.11 -55.06
CA GLY A 16 19.32 -13.89 -53.97
C GLY A 16 20.12 -14.01 -52.69
N GLY A 17 19.56 -13.42 -51.63
CA GLY A 17 19.82 -13.78 -50.27
C GLY A 17 18.56 -13.50 -49.47
N ALA A 18 17.74 -14.53 -49.27
CA ALA A 18 16.61 -14.46 -48.37
C ALA A 18 17.17 -14.32 -46.94
N ALA A 19 17.21 -13.13 -46.41
CA ALA A 19 17.42 -12.91 -45.00
C ALA A 19 16.11 -13.20 -44.27
N VAL A 20 16.03 -14.37 -43.65
CA VAL A 20 15.05 -14.69 -42.63
C VAL A 20 15.28 -13.74 -41.47
N VAL A 21 14.47 -12.70 -41.39
CA VAL A 21 14.39 -11.89 -40.17
C VAL A 21 13.66 -12.76 -39.13
N LEU A 22 14.46 -13.44 -38.31
CA LEU A 22 13.98 -14.02 -37.06
C LEU A 22 13.55 -12.83 -36.20
N GLY A 23 12.24 -12.59 -36.15
CA GLY A 23 11.61 -11.69 -35.22
C GLY A 23 11.95 -12.13 -33.81
N SER A 24 12.80 -11.37 -33.14
CA SER A 24 12.99 -11.50 -31.69
C SER A 24 11.62 -11.22 -31.05
N PRO A 25 11.10 -12.12 -30.20
CA PRO A 25 9.94 -11.80 -29.40
C PRO A 25 10.32 -10.63 -28.50
N VAL A 26 9.65 -9.50 -28.68
CA VAL A 26 9.64 -8.45 -27.66
C VAL A 26 9.02 -9.08 -26.42
N LEU A 27 9.88 -9.52 -25.51
CA LEU A 27 9.50 -9.90 -24.16
C LEU A 27 8.91 -8.64 -23.53
N GLY A 28 7.59 -8.58 -23.54
CA GLY A 28 6.85 -7.60 -22.77
C GLY A 28 7.28 -7.77 -21.31
N PHE A 29 7.98 -6.77 -20.80
CA PHE A 29 8.22 -6.66 -19.37
C PHE A 29 6.87 -6.55 -18.69
N ARG A 30 6.37 -7.67 -18.16
CA ARG A 30 5.34 -7.65 -17.14
C ARG A 30 5.96 -6.96 -15.94
N GLU A 31 5.50 -5.75 -15.65
CA GLU A 31 5.74 -5.05 -14.37
C GLU A 31 4.94 -5.70 -13.23
N ASP A 32 4.89 -7.00 -13.16
CA ASP A 32 4.50 -7.75 -11.98
C ASP A 32 5.77 -8.11 -11.24
N SER A 33 6.29 -7.18 -10.44
CA SER A 33 7.24 -7.56 -9.39
C SER A 33 6.52 -8.55 -8.50
N PRO A 34 7.04 -9.77 -8.32
CA PRO A 34 6.44 -10.74 -7.42
C PRO A 34 6.31 -10.13 -6.04
N ASP A 35 5.18 -10.35 -5.39
CA ASP A 35 5.02 -10.03 -3.97
C ASP A 35 6.20 -10.66 -3.22
N PRO A 36 6.73 -10.00 -2.18
CA PRO A 36 7.86 -10.52 -1.42
C PRO A 36 7.53 -11.92 -0.91
N PRO A 37 8.52 -12.83 -0.88
CA PRO A 37 8.31 -14.22 -0.43
C PRO A 37 7.67 -14.23 0.96
N ASN A 38 6.78 -15.19 1.16
CA ASN A 38 6.15 -15.45 2.44
C ASN A 38 7.25 -15.58 3.52
N PRO A 39 7.16 -14.88 4.66
CA PRO A 39 8.06 -15.13 5.77
C PRO A 39 7.88 -16.58 6.25
N PRO A 40 8.92 -17.21 6.83
CA PRO A 40 8.84 -18.60 7.30
C PRO A 40 7.68 -18.80 8.28
N ASP A 41 7.13 -20.00 8.26
CA ASP A 41 6.02 -20.49 9.07
C ASP A 41 6.22 -20.14 10.57
N PRO A 42 5.26 -19.48 11.24
CA PRO A 42 5.36 -19.14 12.66
C PRO A 42 5.32 -20.33 13.63
N SER A 43 5.25 -21.59 13.16
CA SER A 43 5.40 -22.77 13.98
C SER A 43 6.84 -23.11 14.35
N ALA A 44 7.85 -22.39 13.82
CA ALA A 44 9.22 -22.44 14.30
C ALA A 44 9.33 -21.61 15.57
N GLU A 45 9.62 -22.26 16.67
CA GLU A 45 9.72 -21.83 18.05
C GLU A 45 10.17 -20.38 18.26
N GLU A 46 9.28 -19.59 18.87
CA GLU A 46 9.51 -18.20 19.29
C GLU A 46 10.53 -18.15 20.43
N PRO A 47 11.60 -17.33 20.35
CA PRO A 47 12.28 -16.92 21.56
C PRO A 47 11.34 -15.97 22.32
N GLN A 48 10.97 -16.35 23.55
CA GLN A 48 10.21 -15.52 24.49
C GLN A 48 11.01 -14.28 24.85
N GLY A 49 10.87 -13.23 24.03
CA GLY A 49 11.32 -11.88 24.37
C GLY A 49 10.23 -11.20 25.19
N THR A 50 10.42 -11.06 26.49
CA THR A 50 9.64 -10.20 27.35
C THR A 50 9.68 -8.79 26.80
N CYS A 51 8.51 -8.26 26.39
CA CYS A 51 8.34 -6.84 26.11
C CYS A 51 8.54 -6.11 27.44
N ALA A 52 9.71 -5.47 27.62
CA ALA A 52 9.89 -4.47 28.64
C ALA A 52 8.87 -3.36 28.37
N GLY A 53 7.97 -3.14 29.31
CA GLY A 53 6.98 -2.05 29.23
C GLY A 53 7.72 -0.73 29.30
N ASP A 54 7.65 0.02 28.23
CA ASP A 54 8.04 1.42 28.23
C ASP A 54 6.97 2.18 29.03
N GLU A 55 7.40 2.97 29.99
CA GLU A 55 6.55 3.89 30.75
C GLU A 55 5.78 4.76 29.76
N TYR A 56 4.46 4.53 29.67
CA TYR A 56 3.57 5.38 28.93
C TYR A 56 3.40 6.69 29.69
N ASP A 57 3.72 7.82 29.06
CA ASP A 57 3.40 9.16 29.55
C ASP A 57 1.90 9.27 29.80
N GLU A 58 1.50 9.30 31.08
CA GLU A 58 0.10 9.49 31.50
C GLU A 58 -0.47 10.79 30.97
N GLU A 59 0.37 11.81 30.74
CA GLU A 59 0.04 13.09 30.16
C GLU A 59 -0.47 12.97 28.69
N PHE A 60 0.00 11.96 27.95
CA PHE A 60 -0.48 11.69 26.59
C PHE A 60 -1.87 11.02 26.58
N GLU A 61 -2.18 10.19 27.55
CA GLU A 61 -3.50 9.55 27.70
C GLU A 61 -4.55 10.58 28.14
N GLU A 62 -4.21 11.53 29.01
CA GLU A 62 -5.14 12.60 29.45
C GLU A 62 -5.49 13.58 28.32
N LEU A 63 -4.50 13.94 27.47
CA LEU A 63 -4.73 14.73 26.26
C LEU A 63 -5.62 13.98 25.25
N LEU A 64 -5.56 12.66 25.26
CA LEU A 64 -6.37 11.80 24.40
C LEU A 64 -7.82 11.67 24.91
N ALA A 65 -8.07 11.75 26.19
CA ALA A 65 -9.40 11.63 26.79
C ALA A 65 -10.26 12.92 26.68
N ALA A 66 -9.63 14.07 26.49
CA ALA A 66 -10.30 15.37 26.51
C ALA A 66 -11.01 15.77 25.20
N THR A 67 -10.95 14.95 24.14
CA THR A 67 -11.69 15.22 22.91
C THR A 67 -12.94 14.36 22.85
N GLU A 68 -14.09 14.94 23.25
CA GLU A 68 -15.42 14.35 23.09
C GLU A 68 -15.66 13.91 21.64
N ASP A 69 -16.36 12.78 21.47
CA ASP A 69 -16.79 12.26 20.16
C ASP A 69 -17.73 13.25 19.48
N VAL A 70 -17.17 14.15 18.65
CA VAL A 70 -17.98 14.97 17.76
C VAL A 70 -18.50 14.06 16.66
N GLU A 71 -19.78 13.72 16.69
CA GLU A 71 -20.49 13.06 15.60
C GLU A 71 -20.53 14.01 14.39
N VAL A 72 -19.63 13.78 13.42
CA VAL A 72 -19.62 14.51 12.16
C VAL A 72 -20.68 13.93 11.24
N ASP A 73 -21.62 14.76 10.80
CA ASP A 73 -22.69 14.40 9.87
C ASP A 73 -22.15 13.76 8.57
N ASP A 74 -22.87 12.77 8.05
CA ASP A 74 -22.49 12.02 6.84
C ASP A 74 -22.48 12.90 5.56
N SER A 75 -23.17 14.04 5.56
CA SER A 75 -23.20 15.00 4.44
C SER A 75 -21.85 15.74 4.27
N ASP A 76 -21.21 16.14 5.36
CA ASP A 76 -19.88 16.78 5.33
C ASP A 76 -18.77 15.81 4.93
N ARG A 77 -18.96 14.50 5.16
CA ARG A 77 -18.05 13.44 4.74
C ARG A 77 -17.97 13.25 3.22
N ALA A 78 -19.05 13.50 2.50
CA ALA A 78 -19.07 13.35 1.03
C ALA A 78 -18.18 14.38 0.33
N LEU A 79 -17.86 15.49 0.99
CA LEU A 79 -17.01 16.59 0.51
C LEU A 79 -15.57 16.49 1.04
N ALA A 80 -15.31 15.68 2.06
CA ALA A 80 -13.99 15.55 2.66
C ALA A 80 -12.99 14.94 1.68
N LYS A 81 -11.91 15.66 1.43
CA LYS A 81 -10.80 15.21 0.58
C LYS A 81 -10.00 14.06 1.22
N TRP A 82 -10.02 13.97 2.55
CA TRP A 82 -9.28 13.00 3.37
C TRP A 82 -10.17 12.46 4.49
N SER A 83 -9.91 11.23 4.95
CA SER A 83 -10.66 10.53 6.00
C SER A 83 -9.73 9.68 6.85
N ARG A 84 -10.13 9.38 8.10
CA ARG A 84 -9.41 8.40 8.92
C ARG A 84 -9.63 6.98 8.39
N PRO A 85 -8.64 6.07 8.54
CA PRO A 85 -8.79 4.67 8.16
C PRO A 85 -9.82 3.94 9.04
N ILE A 86 -9.97 4.36 10.30
CA ILE A 86 -10.97 3.92 11.27
C ILE A 86 -11.71 5.17 11.78
N ARG A 87 -13.03 5.11 11.84
CA ARG A 87 -13.86 6.27 12.28
C ARG A 87 -13.74 6.52 13.77
N LYS A 88 -13.78 5.44 14.58
CA LYS A 88 -13.56 5.53 16.02
C LYS A 88 -12.08 5.70 16.30
N ARG A 89 -11.74 6.38 17.40
CA ARG A 89 -10.38 6.47 17.87
C ARG A 89 -9.86 5.06 18.19
N ALA A 90 -8.69 4.72 17.68
CA ALA A 90 -8.07 3.43 17.89
C ALA A 90 -6.68 3.64 18.50
N ARG A 91 -6.38 2.89 19.57
CA ARG A 91 -5.05 2.93 20.20
C ARG A 91 -4.00 2.39 19.23
N VAL A 92 -2.89 3.09 19.09
CA VAL A 92 -1.71 2.58 18.36
C VAL A 92 -0.99 1.57 19.25
N THR A 93 -0.98 0.30 18.83
CA THR A 93 -0.31 -0.80 19.57
C THR A 93 1.09 -1.06 19.07
N MET A 94 1.40 -0.76 17.80
CA MET A 94 2.73 -0.84 17.26
C MET A 94 3.02 0.40 16.41
N ARG A 95 4.11 1.10 16.75
CA ARG A 95 4.50 2.32 16.06
C ARG A 95 5.32 2.05 14.79
N TYR A 96 5.36 3.02 13.91
CA TYR A 96 6.23 3.04 12.75
C TYR A 96 7.71 3.02 13.17
N ARG A 97 8.53 2.25 12.44
CA ARG A 97 9.99 2.12 12.66
C ARG A 97 10.42 1.41 13.95
N VAL A 98 9.52 0.78 14.68
CA VAL A 98 9.92 -0.13 15.77
C VAL A 98 10.75 -1.27 15.19
N ARG A 99 11.94 -1.52 15.72
CA ARG A 99 12.84 -2.60 15.27
C ARG A 99 12.27 -3.96 15.64
N GLY A 100 12.48 -4.96 14.76
CA GLY A 100 12.00 -6.31 15.00
C GLY A 100 12.18 -7.22 13.80
N ASN A 101 11.53 -8.37 13.83
CA ASN A 101 11.65 -9.42 12.82
C ASN A 101 10.73 -9.14 11.60
N TRP A 102 10.99 -8.05 10.88
CA TRP A 102 10.41 -7.74 9.58
C TRP A 102 11.49 -7.81 8.49
N LEU A 103 11.11 -8.02 7.25
CA LEU A 103 12.05 -8.16 6.13
C LEU A 103 13.03 -6.97 6.01
N VAL A 104 12.57 -5.75 6.32
CA VAL A 104 13.41 -4.54 6.36
C VAL A 104 13.97 -4.22 7.77
N GLY A 105 13.79 -5.15 8.73
CA GLY A 105 14.31 -5.02 10.11
C GLY A 105 13.51 -4.09 11.03
N TYR A 106 12.37 -3.57 10.57
CA TYR A 106 11.49 -2.71 11.37
C TYR A 106 10.04 -2.74 10.85
N HIS A 107 9.11 -2.26 11.67
CA HIS A 107 7.69 -2.13 11.34
C HIS A 107 7.46 -1.01 10.32
N THR A 108 6.88 -1.34 9.16
CA THR A 108 6.73 -0.42 8.03
C THR A 108 5.48 0.46 8.09
N GLY A 109 4.62 0.22 9.07
CA GLY A 109 3.37 0.94 9.26
C GLY A 109 3.09 1.29 10.72
N VAL A 110 1.83 1.44 11.04
CA VAL A 110 1.30 1.51 12.41
C VAL A 110 0.19 0.50 12.58
N ASP A 111 0.09 -0.12 13.76
CA ASP A 111 -0.99 -1.05 14.08
C ASP A 111 -2.00 -0.38 14.98
N LEU A 112 -3.26 -0.42 14.57
CA LEU A 112 -4.39 0.17 15.27
C LEU A 112 -5.19 -0.95 15.94
N ALA A 113 -5.27 -0.95 17.27
CA ALA A 113 -6.05 -1.92 18.04
C ALA A 113 -7.54 -1.73 17.77
N VAL A 114 -8.13 -2.68 17.05
CA VAL A 114 -9.55 -2.70 16.73
C VAL A 114 -10.06 -4.12 16.70
N SER A 115 -11.30 -4.33 17.12
CA SER A 115 -11.96 -5.63 17.07
C SER A 115 -12.11 -6.11 15.63
N THR A 116 -12.08 -7.43 15.42
CA THR A 116 -12.42 -8.03 14.12
C THR A 116 -13.81 -7.55 13.68
N GLY A 117 -13.91 -7.20 12.38
CA GLY A 117 -15.17 -6.71 11.79
C GLY A 117 -15.32 -5.19 11.82
N THR A 118 -14.42 -4.43 12.49
CA THR A 118 -14.45 -2.96 12.48
C THR A 118 -14.33 -2.44 11.04
N PRO A 119 -15.24 -1.55 10.58
CA PRO A 119 -15.19 -1.00 9.24
C PRO A 119 -13.91 -0.21 8.98
N VAL A 120 -13.28 -0.49 7.83
CA VAL A 120 -12.05 0.17 7.36
C VAL A 120 -12.37 1.02 6.14
N TYR A 121 -11.83 2.24 6.11
CA TYR A 121 -12.15 3.26 5.11
C TYR A 121 -10.91 3.75 4.36
N ALA A 122 -11.08 4.11 3.09
CA ALA A 122 -10.05 4.76 2.28
C ALA A 122 -9.74 6.14 2.85
N VAL A 123 -8.46 6.43 3.11
CA VAL A 123 -8.02 7.73 3.68
C VAL A 123 -8.04 8.86 2.67
N GLY A 124 -8.03 8.56 1.37
CA GLY A 124 -8.05 9.55 0.29
C GLY A 124 -8.65 8.99 -0.98
N THR A 125 -8.84 9.86 -1.96
CA THR A 125 -9.30 9.48 -3.30
C THR A 125 -8.18 8.77 -4.06
N GLY A 126 -8.51 7.66 -4.74
CA GLY A 126 -7.52 6.89 -5.48
C GLY A 126 -8.09 5.70 -6.22
N THR A 127 -7.20 4.82 -6.66
CA THR A 127 -7.54 3.57 -7.35
C THR A 127 -6.99 2.39 -6.58
N VAL A 128 -7.80 1.37 -6.37
CA VAL A 128 -7.39 0.11 -5.72
C VAL A 128 -6.44 -0.65 -6.65
N VAL A 129 -5.19 -0.85 -6.22
CA VAL A 129 -4.17 -1.57 -7.00
C VAL A 129 -3.96 -3.00 -6.52
N LEU A 130 -4.40 -3.32 -5.30
CA LEU A 130 -4.44 -4.67 -4.73
C LEU A 130 -5.68 -4.81 -3.85
N ALA A 131 -6.38 -5.96 -3.97
CA ALA A 131 -7.53 -6.33 -3.15
C ALA A 131 -7.60 -7.86 -3.07
N SER A 132 -6.65 -8.48 -2.34
CA SER A 132 -6.49 -9.93 -2.26
C SER A 132 -5.65 -10.33 -1.05
N TRP A 133 -5.33 -11.61 -0.94
CA TRP A 133 -4.29 -12.08 -0.01
C TRP A 133 -2.93 -11.57 -0.45
N SER A 134 -2.10 -11.10 0.49
CA SER A 134 -0.77 -10.52 0.25
C SER A 134 0.20 -10.96 1.35
N GLY A 135 0.69 -12.18 1.26
CA GLY A 135 1.70 -12.73 2.16
C GLY A 135 1.40 -12.49 3.64
N SER A 136 2.36 -11.93 4.37
CA SER A 136 2.25 -11.60 5.80
C SER A 136 1.15 -10.59 6.13
N TYR A 137 0.75 -9.73 5.19
CA TYR A 137 -0.38 -8.80 5.38
C TYR A 137 -1.75 -9.51 5.43
N GLY A 138 -1.81 -10.81 5.07
CA GLY A 138 -3.08 -11.53 4.99
C GLY A 138 -3.98 -10.94 3.90
N LYS A 139 -5.28 -10.83 4.16
CA LYS A 139 -6.19 -10.08 3.30
C LYS A 139 -5.84 -8.61 3.38
N ALA A 140 -5.47 -8.02 2.23
CA ALA A 140 -5.02 -6.65 2.16
C ALA A 140 -5.66 -5.87 1.02
N VAL A 141 -5.77 -4.56 1.21
CA VAL A 141 -6.13 -3.60 0.17
C VAL A 141 -4.99 -2.60 0.06
N THR A 142 -4.53 -2.35 -1.16
CA THR A 142 -3.60 -1.25 -1.45
C THR A 142 -4.26 -0.27 -2.40
N ILE A 143 -4.22 1.01 -2.06
CA ILE A 143 -4.79 2.10 -2.86
C ILE A 143 -3.66 3.02 -3.32
N LYS A 144 -3.57 3.27 -4.63
CA LYS A 144 -2.77 4.37 -5.18
C LYS A 144 -3.61 5.64 -5.09
N LEU A 145 -3.21 6.56 -4.24
CA LEU A 145 -3.89 7.82 -4.04
C LEU A 145 -3.58 8.84 -5.15
N SER A 146 -4.38 9.89 -5.22
CA SER A 146 -4.25 10.98 -6.20
C SER A 146 -2.95 11.77 -6.08
N ASP A 147 -2.31 11.78 -4.90
CA ASP A 147 -1.00 12.37 -4.64
C ASP A 147 0.18 11.43 -4.93
N SER A 148 -0.08 10.32 -5.65
CA SER A 148 0.90 9.30 -6.04
C SER A 148 1.49 8.49 -4.88
N LYS A 149 0.93 8.55 -3.68
CA LYS A 149 1.28 7.66 -2.57
C LYS A 149 0.45 6.38 -2.64
N TYR A 150 0.96 5.34 -1.99
CA TYR A 150 0.27 4.05 -1.86
C TYR A 150 -0.06 3.82 -0.39
N VAL A 151 -1.28 3.43 -0.11
CA VAL A 151 -1.72 3.12 1.25
C VAL A 151 -2.11 1.66 1.32
N VAL A 152 -1.53 0.94 2.28
CA VAL A 152 -1.76 -0.47 2.54
C VAL A 152 -2.60 -0.63 3.80
N TYR A 153 -3.64 -1.45 3.69
CA TYR A 153 -4.53 -1.86 4.79
C TYR A 153 -4.40 -3.37 4.93
N GLY A 154 -3.72 -3.82 5.98
CA GLY A 154 -3.42 -5.25 6.24
C GLY A 154 -4.33 -5.90 7.26
N HIS A 155 -4.21 -7.23 7.37
CA HIS A 155 -4.86 -8.13 8.33
C HIS A 155 -6.40 -8.09 8.30
N LEU A 156 -7.00 -7.75 7.14
CA LEU A 156 -8.44 -7.62 7.00
C LEU A 156 -9.16 -8.99 7.14
N SER A 157 -10.32 -9.00 7.79
CA SER A 157 -11.22 -10.16 7.78
C SER A 157 -12.04 -10.21 6.48
N LYS A 158 -12.40 -9.04 5.94
CA LYS A 158 -13.21 -8.91 4.72
C LYS A 158 -12.68 -7.78 3.85
N ILE A 159 -12.60 -8.03 2.54
CA ILE A 159 -12.37 -7.02 1.50
C ILE A 159 -13.72 -6.69 0.86
N SER A 160 -14.03 -5.40 0.68
CA SER A 160 -15.32 -4.92 0.15
C SER A 160 -15.17 -4.15 -1.17
N VAL A 161 -13.97 -4.13 -1.74
CA VAL A 161 -13.65 -3.46 -3.01
C VAL A 161 -12.88 -4.41 -3.91
N ALA A 162 -12.88 -4.15 -5.22
CA ALA A 162 -12.11 -4.93 -6.20
C ALA A 162 -10.89 -4.14 -6.69
N ARG A 163 -9.86 -4.84 -7.16
CA ARG A 163 -8.73 -4.24 -7.89
C ARG A 163 -9.27 -3.45 -9.11
N GLY A 164 -8.75 -2.26 -9.32
CA GLY A 164 -9.18 -1.33 -10.36
C GLY A 164 -10.30 -0.38 -9.94
N ALA A 165 -11.00 -0.64 -8.82
CA ALA A 165 -12.05 0.24 -8.33
C ALA A 165 -11.50 1.63 -7.99
N LYS A 166 -12.23 2.67 -8.37
CA LYS A 166 -11.99 4.05 -7.91
C LYS A 166 -12.72 4.27 -6.60
N VAL A 167 -12.04 4.83 -5.62
CA VAL A 167 -12.59 5.13 -4.30
C VAL A 167 -12.39 6.59 -3.95
N LYS A 168 -13.30 7.13 -3.16
CA LYS A 168 -13.15 8.46 -2.53
C LYS A 168 -12.72 8.29 -1.08
N ALA A 169 -12.23 9.35 -0.46
CA ALA A 169 -12.03 9.41 0.98
C ALA A 169 -13.30 8.98 1.73
N GLY A 170 -13.16 8.18 2.77
CA GLY A 170 -14.31 7.64 3.53
C GLY A 170 -15.09 6.51 2.87
N THR A 171 -14.72 6.06 1.65
CA THR A 171 -15.30 4.84 1.06
C THR A 171 -14.91 3.62 1.90
N ARG A 172 -15.89 2.82 2.36
CA ARG A 172 -15.61 1.56 3.06
C ARG A 172 -14.92 0.57 2.11
N ILE A 173 -13.75 0.07 2.50
CA ILE A 173 -12.92 -0.82 1.68
C ILE A 173 -12.85 -2.24 2.23
N GLY A 174 -13.26 -2.43 3.49
CA GLY A 174 -13.24 -3.74 4.13
C GLY A 174 -13.60 -3.69 5.60
N SER A 175 -13.17 -4.71 6.32
CA SER A 175 -13.28 -4.82 7.78
C SER A 175 -11.97 -5.35 8.34
N SER A 176 -11.54 -4.84 9.50
CA SER A 176 -10.36 -5.31 10.24
C SER A 176 -10.48 -6.77 10.64
N GLY A 177 -9.37 -7.41 10.95
CA GLY A 177 -9.30 -8.80 11.37
C GLY A 177 -7.95 -9.17 11.98
N ALA A 178 -7.56 -10.43 11.77
CA ALA A 178 -6.29 -11.00 12.20
C ALA A 178 -5.77 -12.01 11.17
N THR A 179 -5.91 -11.72 9.87
CA THR A 179 -5.43 -12.62 8.80
C THR A 179 -3.95 -12.37 8.49
N GLY A 180 -3.25 -13.39 7.99
CA GLY A 180 -1.81 -13.33 7.75
C GLY A 180 -0.99 -13.42 9.03
N ARG A 181 0.13 -12.72 9.10
CA ARG A 181 1.01 -12.70 10.28
C ARG A 181 0.51 -11.65 11.28
N ALA A 182 -0.47 -11.99 12.08
CA ALA A 182 -1.06 -11.14 13.10
C ALA A 182 -1.15 -11.88 14.44
N THR A 183 -0.74 -11.23 15.53
CA THR A 183 -0.83 -11.79 16.89
C THR A 183 -2.21 -11.62 17.53
N GLY A 184 -3.07 -10.82 16.93
CA GLY A 184 -4.42 -10.56 17.40
C GLY A 184 -5.15 -9.58 16.48
N PRO A 185 -6.43 -9.26 16.76
CA PRO A 185 -7.22 -8.35 15.93
C PRO A 185 -6.64 -6.92 15.94
N HIS A 186 -6.28 -6.41 14.75
CA HIS A 186 -5.83 -5.04 14.54
C HIS A 186 -5.96 -4.64 13.07
N LEU A 187 -5.77 -3.38 12.76
CA LEU A 187 -5.54 -2.89 11.41
C LEU A 187 -4.07 -2.48 11.29
N HIS A 188 -3.32 -3.15 10.42
CA HIS A 188 -2.04 -2.65 9.96
C HIS A 188 -2.28 -1.56 8.91
N PHE A 189 -1.77 -0.35 9.16
CA PHE A 189 -1.91 0.81 8.29
C PHE A 189 -0.53 1.34 7.88
N GLU A 190 -0.23 1.28 6.58
CA GLU A 190 1.09 1.65 6.05
C GLU A 190 0.94 2.63 4.88
N VAL A 191 1.83 3.61 4.79
CA VAL A 191 1.91 4.54 3.67
C VAL A 191 3.26 4.38 2.98
N ARG A 192 3.25 4.32 1.65
CA ARG A 192 4.44 4.12 0.81
C ARG A 192 4.61 5.26 -0.19
N ALA A 193 5.86 5.64 -0.42
CA ALA A 193 6.22 6.58 -1.49
C ALA A 193 6.08 5.96 -2.89
N LYS A 194 6.31 4.64 -3.00
CA LYS A 194 6.22 3.83 -4.23
C LYS A 194 5.40 2.57 -3.95
N ARG A 195 5.02 1.82 -4.99
CA ARG A 195 4.22 0.59 -4.84
C ARG A 195 4.93 -0.52 -4.04
N GLY A 196 6.26 -0.61 -4.14
CA GLY A 196 7.05 -1.68 -3.55
C GLY A 196 7.19 -1.62 -2.03
N TYR A 197 7.36 -2.79 -1.40
CA TYR A 197 7.71 -2.94 0.01
C TYR A 197 9.04 -2.23 0.31
N GLY A 198 9.20 -1.66 1.52
CA GLY A 198 10.39 -0.93 1.93
C GLY A 198 10.48 0.51 1.40
N SER A 199 9.44 1.00 0.70
CA SER A 199 9.31 2.40 0.32
C SER A 199 8.40 3.19 1.27
N ASP A 200 8.27 2.70 2.49
CA ASP A 200 7.40 3.22 3.54
C ASP A 200 7.81 4.63 3.98
N ILE A 201 6.80 5.41 4.33
CA ILE A 201 6.92 6.71 4.98
C ILE A 201 6.07 6.72 6.24
N ASP A 202 6.39 7.60 7.18
CA ASP A 202 5.68 7.70 8.47
C ASP A 202 4.18 7.96 8.26
N PRO A 203 3.29 7.00 8.59
CA PRO A 203 1.85 7.14 8.35
C PRO A 203 1.21 8.23 9.21
N VAL A 204 1.69 8.41 10.43
CA VAL A 204 1.18 9.43 11.36
C VAL A 204 1.48 10.83 10.83
N LYS A 205 2.74 11.07 10.44
CA LYS A 205 3.14 12.34 9.83
C LYS A 205 2.45 12.58 8.48
N TYR A 206 2.20 11.52 7.71
CA TYR A 206 1.48 11.64 6.46
C TYR A 206 0.03 12.10 6.69
N LEU A 207 -0.71 11.46 7.60
CA LEU A 207 -2.08 11.86 7.92
C LEU A 207 -2.15 13.26 8.55
N ALA A 208 -1.20 13.60 9.44
CA ALA A 208 -1.15 14.92 10.06
C ALA A 208 -1.01 16.06 9.04
N ARG A 209 -0.27 15.86 7.93
CA ARG A 209 -0.18 16.84 6.82
C ARG A 209 -1.53 17.08 6.13
N HIS A 210 -2.47 16.17 6.29
CA HIS A 210 -3.83 16.25 5.77
C HIS A 210 -4.86 16.63 6.84
N GLY A 211 -4.39 17.09 8.02
CA GLY A 211 -5.24 17.51 9.13
C GLY A 211 -5.92 16.35 9.88
N LEU A 212 -5.40 15.12 9.74
CA LEU A 212 -5.95 13.94 10.39
C LEU A 212 -5.01 13.43 11.50
N THR A 213 -5.59 13.06 12.62
CA THR A 213 -4.95 12.27 13.69
C THR A 213 -5.49 10.84 13.67
N LEU A 214 -4.66 9.86 14.06
CA LEU A 214 -5.09 8.45 14.25
C LEU A 214 -5.82 8.28 15.56
#